data_86504d202644786267a90ba5c7c648d9
#
_entry.id   86504d202644786267a90ba5c7c648d9
#
_cell.length_a   1.000
_cell.length_b   1.000
_cell.length_c   1.000
_cell.angle_alpha   90.00
_cell.angle_beta   90.00
_cell.angle_gamma   90.00
#
_symmetry.space_group_name_H-M   'P 1'
#
loop_
_entity.id
_entity.type
_entity.pdbx_description
1 polymer ?
#
loop_
_entity_poly.entity_id
_entity_poly.type
_entity_poly.pdbx_seq_one_letter_code
_entity_poly.pdbx_strand_id
1 'polypeptide(L)' 'MFSEITIRHATDHDVTAVRHLAALDEADAPQGDALLAFVDGELVAARSKEGQAVADPFRRTRHVLELLDLQSRQEQAA' A
#
# COMPACT_ATOMS: atom_id res chain seq x y z
N MET A 1 7.15 -9.97 19.67
CA MET A 1 7.43 -10.47 18.32
C MET A 1 7.28 -9.33 17.33
N PHE A 2 8.22 -9.16 16.45
CA PHE A 2 8.23 -8.05 15.49
C PHE A 2 7.67 -8.51 14.15
N SER A 3 6.73 -7.73 13.60
CA SER A 3 6.25 -7.95 12.25
C SER A 3 7.21 -7.32 11.25
N GLU A 4 7.48 -8.02 10.17
CA GLU A 4 8.30 -7.48 9.09
C GLU A 4 7.43 -6.65 8.15
N ILE A 5 7.79 -5.39 7.97
CA ILE A 5 7.10 -4.49 7.04
C ILE A 5 8.00 -4.28 5.83
N THR A 6 7.47 -4.58 4.65
CA THR A 6 8.17 -4.37 3.38
C THR A 6 7.39 -3.37 2.55
N ILE A 7 8.07 -2.34 2.05
CA ILE A 7 7.47 -1.35 1.15
C ILE A 7 8.21 -1.42 -0.18
N ARG A 8 7.48 -1.59 -1.28
CA ARG A 8 8.05 -1.61 -2.62
C ARG A 8 7.06 -1.06 -3.64
N HIS A 9 7.57 -0.75 -4.82
CA HIS A 9 6.73 -0.32 -5.93
C HIS A 9 5.90 -1.48 -6.48
N ALA A 10 4.68 -1.16 -6.91
CA ALA A 10 3.81 -2.14 -7.58
C ALA A 10 4.35 -2.47 -8.96
N THR A 11 4.15 -3.72 -9.36
CA THR A 11 4.43 -4.21 -10.70
C THR A 11 3.12 -4.74 -11.33
N ASP A 12 3.18 -5.11 -12.61
CA ASP A 12 2.03 -5.71 -13.29
C ASP A 12 1.54 -6.98 -12.61
N HIS A 13 2.41 -7.68 -11.90
CA HIS A 13 2.05 -8.90 -11.18
C HIS A 13 1.21 -8.62 -9.92
N ASP A 14 1.15 -7.37 -9.49
CA ASP A 14 0.45 -6.99 -8.26
C ASP A 14 -0.99 -6.54 -8.50
N VAL A 15 -1.42 -6.39 -9.76
CA VAL A 15 -2.73 -5.81 -10.10
C VAL A 15 -3.89 -6.54 -9.41
N THR A 16 -3.90 -7.86 -9.47
CA THR A 16 -4.97 -8.65 -8.86
C THR A 16 -5.00 -8.48 -7.35
N ALA A 17 -3.83 -8.51 -6.71
CA ALA A 17 -3.74 -8.34 -5.25
C ALA A 17 -4.20 -6.95 -4.81
N VAL A 18 -3.83 -5.91 -5.56
CA VAL A 18 -4.25 -4.53 -5.25
C VAL A 18 -5.75 -4.37 -5.42
N ARG A 19 -6.33 -4.95 -6.48
CA ARG A 19 -7.78 -4.93 -6.68
C ARG A 19 -8.52 -5.63 -5.55
N HIS A 20 -8.00 -6.76 -5.10
CA HIS A 20 -8.58 -7.50 -3.99
C HIS A 20 -8.55 -6.66 -2.71
N LEU A 21 -7.44 -6.01 -2.44
CA LEU A 21 -7.30 -5.11 -1.28
C LEU A 21 -8.29 -3.95 -1.36
N ALA A 22 -8.42 -3.32 -2.53
CA ALA A 22 -9.35 -2.21 -2.73
C ALA A 22 -10.80 -2.66 -2.50
N ALA A 23 -11.15 -3.86 -2.94
CA ALA A 23 -12.49 -4.41 -2.72
C ALA A 23 -12.78 -4.61 -1.23
N LEU A 24 -11.78 -5.06 -0.45
CA LEU A 24 -11.94 -5.19 1.01
C LEU A 24 -12.18 -3.83 1.67
N ASP A 25 -11.56 -2.78 1.17
CA ASP A 25 -11.69 -1.42 1.69
C ASP A 25 -12.87 -0.66 1.06
N GLU A 26 -13.64 -1.31 0.22
CA GLU A 26 -14.77 -0.73 -0.50
C GLU A 26 -14.37 0.55 -1.24
N ALA A 27 -13.22 0.53 -1.88
CA ALA A 27 -12.62 1.67 -2.55
C ALA A 27 -12.14 1.29 -3.94
N ASP A 28 -11.85 2.29 -4.76
CA ASP A 28 -11.23 2.08 -6.07
C ASP A 28 -9.75 1.76 -5.90
N ALA A 29 -9.25 0.84 -6.70
CA ALA A 29 -7.84 0.48 -6.69
C ALA A 29 -6.99 1.68 -7.14
N PRO A 30 -5.89 1.99 -6.44
CA PRO A 30 -4.93 2.98 -6.90
C PRO A 30 -4.39 2.61 -8.27
N GLN A 31 -4.32 3.59 -9.18
CA GLN A 31 -3.86 3.36 -10.54
C GLN A 31 -2.50 4.02 -10.76
N GLY A 32 -1.80 3.52 -11.78
CA GLY A 32 -0.46 4.01 -12.12
C GLY A 32 0.57 3.55 -11.11
N ASP A 33 1.61 4.36 -10.93
CA ASP A 33 2.67 4.04 -9.97
C ASP A 33 2.13 4.07 -8.55
N ALA A 34 2.37 3.00 -7.83
CA ALA A 34 1.91 2.86 -6.46
C ALA A 34 2.98 2.21 -5.60
N LEU A 35 2.97 2.57 -4.32
CA LEU A 35 3.76 1.89 -3.30
C LEU A 35 2.87 0.89 -2.59
N LEU A 36 3.41 -0.28 -2.34
CA LEU A 36 2.72 -1.37 -1.65
C LEU A 36 3.39 -1.63 -0.32
N ALA A 37 2.59 -1.92 0.70
CA ALA A 37 3.10 -2.31 2.01
C ALA A 37 2.64 -3.72 2.34
N PHE A 38 3.59 -4.54 2.72
CA PHE A 38 3.37 -5.93 3.12
C PHE A 38 3.74 -6.08 4.59
N VAL A 39 2.92 -6.80 5.33
CA VAL A 39 3.23 -7.19 6.71
C VAL A 39 3.33 -8.71 6.71
N ASP A 40 4.52 -9.21 7.04
CA ASP A 40 4.81 -10.65 7.06
C ASP A 40 4.43 -11.34 5.74
N GLY A 41 4.67 -10.64 4.62
CA GLY A 41 4.43 -11.18 3.29
C GLY A 41 3.01 -10.98 2.75
N GLU A 42 2.10 -10.39 3.54
CA GLU A 42 0.74 -10.12 3.10
C GLU A 42 0.55 -8.65 2.74
N LEU A 43 -0.04 -8.38 1.58
CA LEU A 43 -0.36 -7.02 1.16
C LEU A 43 -1.46 -6.44 2.05
N VAL A 44 -1.15 -5.34 2.75
CA VAL A 44 -2.09 -4.73 3.68
C VAL A 44 -2.46 -3.30 3.32
N ALA A 45 -1.68 -2.63 2.50
CA ALA A 45 -1.97 -1.25 2.09
C ALA A 45 -1.28 -0.92 0.77
N ALA A 46 -1.85 0.04 0.04
CA ALA A 46 -1.29 0.55 -1.20
C ALA A 46 -1.59 2.04 -1.32
N ARG A 47 -0.66 2.80 -1.91
CA ARG A 47 -0.83 4.24 -2.08
C ARG A 47 -0.31 4.65 -3.45
N SER A 48 -1.14 5.34 -4.22
CA SER A 48 -0.74 5.87 -5.52
C SER A 48 0.14 7.11 -5.36
N LYS A 49 0.83 7.47 -6.42
CA LYS A 49 1.65 8.68 -6.46
C LYS A 49 0.81 9.93 -6.21
N GLU A 50 -0.45 9.93 -6.63
CA GLU A 50 -1.35 11.06 -6.45
C GLU A 50 -1.98 11.12 -5.06
N GLY A 51 -1.69 10.16 -4.20
CA GLY A 51 -2.17 10.15 -2.81
C GLY A 51 -3.39 9.30 -2.55
N GLN A 52 -3.93 8.60 -3.56
CA GLN A 52 -5.02 7.67 -3.35
C GLN A 52 -4.49 6.45 -2.59
N ALA A 53 -5.13 6.09 -1.49
CA ALA A 53 -4.68 4.99 -0.64
C ALA A 53 -5.82 4.04 -0.33
N VAL A 54 -5.48 2.74 -0.22
CA VAL A 54 -6.38 1.69 0.25
C VAL A 54 -5.65 0.87 1.30
N ALA A 55 -6.39 0.30 2.22
CA ALA A 55 -5.82 -0.50 3.31
C ALA A 55 -6.81 -1.56 3.75
N ASP A 56 -6.28 -2.68 4.24
CA ASP A 56 -7.09 -3.78 4.77
C ASP A 56 -7.83 -3.30 6.03
N PRO A 57 -9.18 -3.22 6.00
CA PRO A 57 -9.95 -2.71 7.15
C PRO A 57 -9.97 -3.66 8.34
N PHE A 58 -9.52 -4.90 8.15
CA PHE A 58 -9.48 -5.91 9.20
C PHE A 58 -8.14 -5.95 9.94
N ARG A 59 -7.21 -5.05 9.59
CA ARG A 59 -5.89 -4.96 10.20
C ARG A 59 -5.61 -3.54 10.65
N ARG A 60 -4.68 -3.39 11.61
CA ARG A 60 -4.23 -2.07 12.05
C ARG A 60 -3.21 -1.55 11.04
N THR A 61 -3.65 -0.64 10.17
CA THR A 61 -2.82 -0.16 9.06
C THR A 61 -2.38 1.30 9.22
N ARG A 62 -2.78 1.99 10.28
CA ARG A 62 -2.45 3.40 10.46
C ARG A 62 -0.95 3.67 10.34
N HIS A 63 -0.14 2.92 11.06
CA HIS A 63 1.31 3.07 11.04
C HIS A 63 1.87 2.76 9.66
N VAL A 64 1.35 1.73 9.02
CA VAL A 64 1.77 1.33 7.67
C VAL A 64 1.45 2.42 6.66
N LEU A 65 0.26 3.02 6.74
CA LEU A 65 -0.14 4.12 5.86
C LEU A 65 0.75 5.35 6.07
N GLU A 66 1.14 5.64 7.31
CA GLU A 66 2.07 6.72 7.61
C GLU A 66 3.44 6.47 6.98
N LEU A 67 3.92 5.23 7.02
CA LEU A 67 5.19 4.85 6.38
C LEU A 67 5.11 4.98 4.87
N LEU A 68 3.99 4.58 4.25
CA LEU A 68 3.79 4.74 2.81
C LEU A 68 3.80 6.21 2.41
N ASP A 69 3.12 7.06 3.18
CA ASP A 69 3.09 8.48 2.93
C ASP A 69 4.48 9.10 3.03
N LEU A 70 5.23 8.74 4.06
CA LEU A 70 6.59 9.21 4.25
C LEU A 70 7.50 8.80 3.10
N GLN A 71 7.44 7.53 2.70
CA GLN A 71 8.24 7.01 1.60
C GLN A 71 7.91 7.73 0.29
N SER A 72 6.63 7.96 0.03
CA SER A 72 6.17 8.67 -1.16
C SER A 72 6.72 10.10 -1.20
N ARG A 73 6.69 10.80 -0.07
CA ARG A 73 7.23 12.16 0.02
C ARG A 73 8.74 12.19 -0.21
N GLN A 74 9.46 11.23 0.35
CA GLN A 74 10.91 11.14 0.17
C GLN A 74 11.27 10.91 -1.29
N GLU A 75 10.53 10.08 -1.99
CA GLU A 75 10.75 9.83 -3.41
C GLU A 75 10.45 11.05 -4.27
N GLN A 76 9.41 11.80 -3.93
CA GLN A 76 9.05 13.02 -4.66
C GLN A 76 10.03 14.16 -4.40
N ALA A 77 10.68 14.17 -3.26
CA ALA A 77 11.65 15.20 -2.90
C ALA A 77 13.02 14.98 -3.54
N ALA A 78 13.30 13.81 -4.03
CA ALA A 78 14.60 13.45 -4.61
C ALA A 78 14.81 14.00 -6.01
#